data_ef73a16875bb52509576a1c660c44783
#
_entry.id   ef73a16875bb52509576a1c660c44783
#
_cell.length_a   1.000
_cell.length_b   1.000
_cell.length_c   1.000
_cell.angle_alpha   90.00
_cell.angle_beta   90.00
_cell.angle_gamma   90.00
#
_symmetry.space_group_name_H-M   'P 1'
#
loop_
_entity.id
_entity.type
_entity.pdbx_description
1 polymer ?
#
loop_
_entity_poly.entity_id
_entity_poly.type
_entity_poly.pdbx_seq_one_letter_code
_entity_poly.pdbx_strand_id
1 'polypeptide(L)'
;MSETLVFEPIPGLPDWRAAHVATTGSTNADLAALVRERSAGEGRLWLTAGEQTQGRGRRGRPWSSPPGNLFGSLVLVDPAPVDRIGFLPLVTGLAVRDAVAAELGEGGPSIALKWPNDVLIDGAKCCGILLESLSAPDGTNAVIIGCGINVTSHPLDTPYPATHLTAHRPDATSRSLFHHLAGAFAKVLNDWNRGRNTSAIRERWLDHARGRGQPLTVTLDNATHQGIFEDIDADGYLILRLPDGTSTTFAAGDVFFKQPGR
;
A
#
# COMPACT_ATOMS: atom_id res chain seq x y z
N MET A 1 5.86 -19.82 22.65
CA MET A 1 6.90 -18.82 23.00
C MET A 1 7.04 -17.95 21.77
N SER A 2 6.73 -16.66 21.88
CA SER A 2 6.90 -15.73 20.75
C SER A 2 8.42 -15.58 20.50
N GLU A 3 8.85 -15.85 19.28
CA GLU A 3 10.24 -15.64 18.87
C GLU A 3 10.55 -14.14 19.03
N THR A 4 11.63 -13.79 19.70
CA THR A 4 12.01 -12.38 19.88
C THR A 4 12.41 -11.81 18.54
N LEU A 5 11.70 -10.79 18.05
CA LEU A 5 12.02 -10.11 16.79
C LEU A 5 13.36 -9.38 16.90
N VAL A 6 14.29 -9.70 16.03
CA VAL A 6 15.60 -9.02 15.92
C VAL A 6 15.59 -8.16 14.68
N PHE A 7 15.66 -6.84 14.86
CA PHE A 7 15.67 -5.87 13.78
C PHE A 7 17.12 -5.48 13.42
N GLU A 8 17.51 -5.81 12.20
CA GLU A 8 18.84 -5.50 11.65
C GLU A 8 18.80 -4.26 10.74
N PRO A 9 19.89 -3.47 10.65
CA PRO A 9 19.98 -2.35 9.72
C PRO A 9 19.75 -2.79 8.27
N ILE A 10 19.03 -1.98 7.50
CA ILE A 10 18.87 -2.22 6.05
C ILE A 10 20.08 -1.61 5.33
N PRO A 11 20.80 -2.38 4.49
CA PRO A 11 21.93 -1.86 3.73
C PRO A 11 21.56 -0.60 2.91
N GLY A 12 22.34 0.47 3.07
CA GLY A 12 22.11 1.75 2.39
C GLY A 12 21.02 2.64 3.03
N LEU A 13 20.36 2.20 4.10
CA LEU A 13 19.32 2.93 4.81
C LEU A 13 19.59 2.92 6.32
N PRO A 14 20.53 3.75 6.84
CA PRO A 14 21.06 3.63 8.21
C PRO A 14 19.99 3.79 9.31
N ASP A 15 18.92 4.58 9.05
CA ASP A 15 17.82 4.82 10.00
C ASP A 15 16.67 3.80 9.87
N TRP A 16 16.84 2.78 9.03
CA TRP A 16 15.84 1.77 8.77
C TRP A 16 16.33 0.41 9.23
N ARG A 17 15.44 -0.34 9.84
CA ARG A 17 15.71 -1.71 10.29
C ARG A 17 14.65 -2.66 9.79
N ALA A 18 15.02 -3.90 9.60
CA ALA A 18 14.10 -4.96 9.18
C ALA A 18 14.29 -6.23 10.00
N ALA A 19 13.20 -6.91 10.25
CA ALA A 19 13.16 -8.29 10.73
C ALA A 19 12.39 -9.16 9.74
N HIS A 20 12.73 -10.45 9.72
CA HIS A 20 12.01 -11.45 8.94
C HIS A 20 11.61 -12.63 9.83
N VAL A 21 10.38 -13.10 9.67
CA VAL A 21 9.88 -14.32 10.32
C VAL A 21 9.39 -15.31 9.26
N ALA A 22 9.54 -16.59 9.52
CA ALA A 22 9.04 -17.62 8.59
C ALA A 22 7.51 -17.59 8.50
N THR A 23 6.84 -17.50 9.65
CA THR A 23 5.36 -17.49 9.73
C THR A 23 4.91 -16.61 10.88
N THR A 24 3.83 -15.85 10.65
CA THR A 24 3.14 -15.10 11.72
C THR A 24 1.64 -15.10 11.49
N GLY A 25 0.88 -14.62 12.46
CA GLY A 25 -0.54 -14.29 12.29
C GLY A 25 -0.72 -13.14 11.30
N SER A 26 -0.07 -12.00 11.57
CA SER A 26 -0.12 -10.79 10.75
C SER A 26 1.03 -9.85 11.11
N THR A 27 1.84 -9.47 10.13
CA THR A 27 2.93 -8.51 10.32
C THR A 27 2.46 -7.14 10.83
N ASN A 28 1.26 -6.68 10.42
CA ASN A 28 0.65 -5.49 10.98
C ASN A 28 0.33 -5.65 12.48
N ALA A 29 -0.23 -6.79 12.88
CA ALA A 29 -0.61 -7.03 14.26
C ALA A 29 0.63 -7.11 15.18
N ASP A 30 1.71 -7.72 14.71
CA ASP A 30 2.97 -7.83 15.45
C ASP A 30 3.61 -6.46 15.66
N LEU A 31 3.69 -5.62 14.61
CA LEU A 31 4.19 -4.25 14.77
C LEU A 31 3.27 -3.39 15.65
N ALA A 32 1.95 -3.62 15.61
CA ALA A 32 1.02 -2.93 16.51
C ALA A 32 1.26 -3.31 17.99
N ALA A 33 1.63 -4.56 18.27
CA ALA A 33 2.02 -5.00 19.61
C ALA A 33 3.28 -4.27 20.07
N LEU A 34 4.33 -4.19 19.24
CA LEU A 34 5.57 -3.46 19.56
C LEU A 34 5.31 -1.98 19.89
N VAL A 35 4.42 -1.32 19.15
CA VAL A 35 4.05 0.08 19.43
C VAL A 35 3.37 0.20 20.80
N ARG A 36 2.42 -0.69 21.12
CA ARG A 36 1.72 -0.68 22.41
C ARG A 36 2.66 -0.97 23.58
N GLU A 37 3.67 -1.82 23.39
CA GLU A 37 4.69 -2.18 24.37
C GLU A 37 5.84 -1.18 24.44
N ARG A 38 5.79 -0.08 23.68
CA ARG A 38 6.89 0.92 23.55
C ARG A 38 8.21 0.34 23.06
N SER A 39 8.17 -0.80 22.40
CA SER A 39 9.35 -1.49 21.90
C SER A 39 9.70 -1.11 20.45
N ALA A 40 8.86 -0.32 19.78
CA ALA A 40 9.11 0.12 18.40
C ALA A 40 10.21 1.19 18.29
N GLY A 41 10.56 1.89 19.39
CA GLY A 41 11.52 3.00 19.37
C GLY A 41 11.07 4.16 18.47
N GLU A 42 12.00 5.04 18.11
CA GLU A 42 11.76 6.15 17.16
C GLU A 42 12.05 5.75 15.69
N GLY A 43 12.33 4.47 15.45
CA GLY A 43 12.82 3.97 14.18
C GLY A 43 11.73 3.73 13.13
N ARG A 44 12.21 3.49 11.91
CA ARG A 44 11.43 2.99 10.80
C ARG A 44 11.67 1.48 10.71
N LEU A 45 10.71 0.69 11.21
CA LEU A 45 10.89 -0.75 11.32
C LEU A 45 10.03 -1.47 10.28
N TRP A 46 10.67 -2.33 9.50
CA TRP A 46 10.01 -3.31 8.65
C TRP A 46 9.93 -4.67 9.34
N LEU A 47 8.78 -5.28 9.29
CA LEU A 47 8.61 -6.71 9.56
C LEU A 47 8.10 -7.39 8.32
N THR A 48 8.83 -8.40 7.84
CA THR A 48 8.41 -9.23 6.71
C THR A 48 8.14 -10.65 7.19
N ALA A 49 7.23 -11.35 6.52
CA ALA A 49 6.92 -12.74 6.80
C ALA A 49 6.95 -13.59 5.53
N GLY A 50 7.39 -14.84 5.65
CA GLY A 50 7.28 -15.85 4.59
C GLY A 50 5.83 -16.26 4.36
N GLU A 51 5.02 -16.31 5.41
CA GLU A 51 3.60 -16.66 5.39
C GLU A 51 2.83 -15.90 6.48
N GLN A 52 1.56 -15.56 6.21
CA GLN A 52 0.64 -15.06 7.25
C GLN A 52 -0.58 -15.98 7.36
N THR A 53 -0.90 -16.41 8.58
CA THR A 53 -2.06 -17.26 8.86
C THR A 53 -3.36 -16.48 9.06
N GLN A 54 -3.27 -15.19 9.34
CA GLN A 54 -4.39 -14.26 9.58
C GLN A 54 -4.20 -12.95 8.82
N GLY A 55 -3.69 -13.04 7.58
CA GLY A 55 -3.52 -11.87 6.71
C GLY A 55 -4.84 -11.13 6.50
N ARG A 56 -4.82 -9.79 6.58
CA ARG A 56 -6.00 -8.94 6.48
C ARG A 56 -5.83 -7.84 5.46
N GLY A 57 -6.90 -7.59 4.73
CA GLY A 57 -7.09 -6.40 3.92
C GLY A 57 -8.05 -5.40 4.59
N ARG A 58 -8.43 -4.37 3.87
CA ARG A 58 -9.40 -3.36 4.33
C ARG A 58 -10.75 -3.98 4.69
N ARG A 59 -11.44 -3.37 5.66
CA ARG A 59 -12.77 -3.81 6.14
C ARG A 59 -12.78 -5.25 6.64
N GLY A 60 -11.65 -5.75 7.17
CA GLY A 60 -11.54 -7.11 7.71
C GLY A 60 -11.57 -8.23 6.68
N ARG A 61 -11.51 -7.95 5.38
CA ARG A 61 -11.44 -9.00 4.34
C ARG A 61 -10.15 -9.80 4.51
N PRO A 62 -10.19 -11.14 4.33
CA PRO A 62 -8.99 -11.94 4.37
C PRO A 62 -8.04 -11.57 3.21
N TRP A 63 -6.73 -11.58 3.48
CA TRP A 63 -5.68 -11.49 2.48
C TRP A 63 -4.94 -12.83 2.43
N SER A 64 -5.04 -13.53 1.29
CA SER A 64 -4.34 -14.80 1.09
C SER A 64 -2.84 -14.59 1.11
N SER A 65 -2.14 -15.31 1.96
CA SER A 65 -0.73 -15.06 2.25
C SER A 65 0.12 -16.33 2.18
N PRO A 66 0.13 -17.08 1.04
CA PRO A 66 0.94 -18.27 0.87
C PRO A 66 2.43 -17.93 0.71
N PRO A 67 3.35 -18.86 1.00
CA PRO A 67 4.78 -18.68 0.77
C PRO A 67 5.12 -18.24 -0.65
N GLY A 68 6.22 -17.49 -0.77
CA GLY A 68 6.75 -17.01 -2.05
C GLY A 68 6.33 -15.58 -2.41
N ASN A 69 5.26 -15.05 -1.82
CA ASN A 69 4.83 -13.66 -1.95
C ASN A 69 5.54 -12.75 -0.92
N LEU A 70 5.41 -11.44 -1.05
CA LEU A 70 5.94 -10.49 -0.07
C LEU A 70 4.82 -9.96 0.84
N PHE A 71 4.92 -10.27 2.12
CA PHE A 71 4.09 -9.71 3.18
C PHE A 71 4.99 -8.88 4.09
N GLY A 72 4.89 -7.56 3.95
CA GLY A 72 5.71 -6.63 4.70
C GLY A 72 4.89 -5.54 5.34
N SER A 73 5.19 -5.21 6.59
CA SER A 73 4.63 -4.08 7.30
C SER A 73 5.73 -3.13 7.74
N LEU A 74 5.48 -1.83 7.56
CA LEU A 74 6.33 -0.74 8.03
C LEU A 74 5.63 -0.01 9.16
N VAL A 75 6.30 0.19 10.29
CA VAL A 75 5.84 1.14 11.30
C VAL A 75 6.58 2.46 11.15
N LEU A 76 5.81 3.54 11.17
CA LEU A 76 6.28 4.92 11.22
C LEU A 76 5.76 5.56 12.51
N VAL A 77 6.67 5.97 13.39
CA VAL A 77 6.35 6.69 14.62
C VAL A 77 6.43 8.19 14.33
N ASP A 78 5.38 8.93 14.67
CA ASP A 78 5.23 10.37 14.40
C ASP A 78 5.61 10.77 12.96
N PRO A 79 5.02 10.14 11.91
CA PRO A 79 5.44 10.36 10.53
C PRO A 79 5.21 11.78 10.03
N ALA A 80 4.18 12.46 10.54
CA ALA A 80 3.78 13.82 10.17
C ALA A 80 2.71 14.34 11.14
N PRO A 81 2.36 15.65 11.10
CA PRO A 81 1.17 16.18 11.75
C PRO A 81 -0.08 15.36 11.41
N VAL A 82 -1.00 15.19 12.38
CA VAL A 82 -2.16 14.28 12.28
C VAL A 82 -3.04 14.59 11.06
N ASP A 83 -3.21 15.88 10.72
CA ASP A 83 -3.96 16.32 9.56
C ASP A 83 -3.30 15.95 8.22
N ARG A 84 -2.05 15.49 8.21
CA ARG A 84 -1.31 15.04 7.03
C ARG A 84 -1.23 13.52 6.88
N ILE A 85 -1.54 12.77 7.93
CA ILE A 85 -1.45 11.28 7.93
C ILE A 85 -2.39 10.66 6.89
N GLY A 86 -3.57 11.26 6.66
CA GLY A 86 -4.54 10.81 5.65
C GLY A 86 -3.98 10.73 4.22
N PHE A 87 -2.85 11.39 3.94
CA PHE A 87 -2.19 11.38 2.64
C PHE A 87 -1.26 10.16 2.42
N LEU A 88 -0.91 9.43 3.49
CA LEU A 88 0.00 8.27 3.43
C LEU A 88 -0.42 7.15 2.46
N PRO A 89 -1.71 6.88 2.19
CA PRO A 89 -2.09 5.92 1.17
C PRO A 89 -1.52 6.24 -0.23
N LEU A 90 -1.46 7.52 -0.61
CA LEU A 90 -0.90 7.95 -1.89
C LEU A 90 0.63 7.78 -1.90
N VAL A 91 1.29 8.19 -0.82
CA VAL A 91 2.74 8.00 -0.60
C VAL A 91 3.10 6.52 -0.72
N THR A 92 2.33 5.67 -0.03
CA THR A 92 2.53 4.20 -0.04
C THR A 92 2.31 3.62 -1.43
N GLY A 93 1.23 4.03 -2.11
CA GLY A 93 0.93 3.58 -3.46
C GLY A 93 2.09 3.86 -4.42
N LEU A 94 2.66 5.07 -4.36
CA LEU A 94 3.84 5.44 -5.15
C LEU A 94 5.06 4.60 -4.81
N ALA A 95 5.36 4.40 -3.52
CA ALA A 95 6.51 3.60 -3.11
C ALA A 95 6.40 2.15 -3.59
N VAL A 96 5.23 1.52 -3.45
CA VAL A 96 4.98 0.17 -3.96
C VAL A 96 5.07 0.12 -5.48
N ARG A 97 4.47 1.08 -6.18
CA ARG A 97 4.53 1.19 -7.64
C ARG A 97 5.97 1.27 -8.14
N ASP A 98 6.79 2.12 -7.51
CA ASP A 98 8.19 2.29 -7.90
C ASP A 98 9.03 1.03 -7.62
N ALA A 99 8.76 0.36 -6.50
CA ALA A 99 9.41 -0.90 -6.18
C ALA A 99 9.08 -2.01 -7.20
N VAL A 100 7.79 -2.13 -7.56
CA VAL A 100 7.35 -3.08 -8.59
C VAL A 100 7.95 -2.75 -9.95
N ALA A 101 8.03 -1.45 -10.32
CA ALA A 101 8.68 -1.02 -11.55
C ALA A 101 10.17 -1.35 -11.58
N ALA A 102 10.88 -1.13 -10.48
CA ALA A 102 12.30 -1.46 -10.36
C ALA A 102 12.54 -2.97 -10.44
N GLU A 103 11.67 -3.78 -9.81
CA GLU A 103 11.76 -5.24 -9.87
C GLU A 103 11.49 -5.77 -11.28
N LEU A 104 10.52 -5.21 -12.01
CA LEU A 104 10.19 -5.67 -13.37
C LEU A 104 11.14 -5.15 -14.45
N GLY A 105 11.87 -4.06 -14.18
CA GLY A 105 12.89 -3.50 -15.08
C GLY A 105 12.32 -2.64 -16.19
N GLU A 106 13.24 -2.07 -16.99
CA GLU A 106 12.90 -1.23 -18.15
C GLU A 106 12.19 -2.03 -19.26
N GLY A 107 11.21 -1.41 -19.91
CA GLY A 107 10.40 -2.06 -20.95
C GLY A 107 9.37 -3.06 -20.41
N GLY A 108 9.21 -3.14 -19.10
CA GLY A 108 8.21 -3.99 -18.42
C GLY A 108 6.76 -3.55 -18.68
N PRO A 109 5.80 -4.28 -18.07
CA PRO A 109 4.37 -4.00 -18.22
C PRO A 109 3.98 -2.65 -17.60
N SER A 110 2.79 -2.15 -17.95
CA SER A 110 2.24 -0.92 -17.36
C SER A 110 1.90 -1.13 -15.88
N ILE A 111 2.40 -0.24 -15.01
CA ILE A 111 2.11 -0.28 -13.57
C ILE A 111 1.31 0.94 -13.18
N ALA A 112 0.08 0.72 -12.75
CA ALA A 112 -0.89 1.75 -12.42
C ALA A 112 -1.34 1.68 -10.96
N LEU A 113 -1.77 2.84 -10.44
CA LEU A 113 -2.33 3.00 -9.11
C LEU A 113 -3.86 3.03 -9.21
N LYS A 114 -4.53 2.21 -8.42
CA LYS A 114 -5.98 2.25 -8.28
C LYS A 114 -6.35 2.75 -6.90
N TRP A 115 -7.00 3.90 -6.86
CA TRP A 115 -7.48 4.46 -5.60
C TRP A 115 -8.44 3.49 -4.88
N PRO A 116 -8.36 3.38 -3.55
CA PRO A 116 -7.43 4.11 -2.69
C PRO A 116 -6.11 3.37 -2.42
N ASN A 117 -5.97 2.07 -2.70
CA ASN A 117 -4.94 1.24 -2.07
C ASN A 117 -4.46 0.03 -2.89
N ASP A 118 -4.67 0.02 -4.20
CA ASP A 118 -4.26 -1.09 -5.05
C ASP A 118 -3.17 -0.67 -6.04
N VAL A 119 -2.22 -1.56 -6.30
CA VAL A 119 -1.27 -1.47 -7.41
C VAL A 119 -1.60 -2.54 -8.44
N LEU A 120 -1.63 -2.14 -9.69
CA LEU A 120 -2.01 -2.97 -10.83
C LEU A 120 -0.84 -3.13 -11.79
N ILE A 121 -0.70 -4.32 -12.38
CA ILE A 121 0.16 -4.59 -13.53
C ILE A 121 -0.78 -4.94 -14.69
N ASP A 122 -0.71 -4.20 -15.80
CA ASP A 122 -1.60 -4.34 -16.98
C ASP A 122 -3.09 -4.40 -16.62
N GLY A 123 -3.48 -3.64 -15.59
CA GLY A 123 -4.86 -3.57 -15.11
C GLY A 123 -5.28 -4.69 -14.16
N ALA A 124 -4.43 -5.68 -13.89
CA ALA A 124 -4.66 -6.75 -12.92
C ALA A 124 -3.97 -6.45 -11.58
N LYS A 125 -4.65 -6.70 -10.45
CA LYS A 125 -4.15 -6.38 -9.12
C LYS A 125 -2.96 -7.27 -8.73
N CYS A 126 -1.83 -6.66 -8.41
CA CYS A 126 -0.65 -7.34 -7.87
C CYS A 126 -0.40 -7.01 -6.40
N CYS A 127 -0.93 -5.90 -5.88
CA CYS A 127 -0.71 -5.51 -4.49
C CYS A 127 -1.96 -4.92 -3.86
N GLY A 128 -2.14 -5.20 -2.56
CA GLY A 128 -3.06 -4.52 -1.66
C GLY A 128 -2.31 -3.85 -0.50
N ILE A 129 -2.74 -2.65 -0.14
CA ILE A 129 -2.14 -1.83 0.91
C ILE A 129 -3.15 -1.66 2.04
N LEU A 130 -2.71 -1.80 3.29
CA LEU A 130 -3.52 -1.60 4.49
C LEU A 130 -2.79 -0.68 5.46
N LEU A 131 -3.35 0.49 5.72
CA LEU A 131 -2.85 1.40 6.75
C LEU A 131 -3.72 1.30 8.01
N GLU A 132 -3.05 1.23 9.16
CA GLU A 132 -3.68 1.23 10.48
C GLU A 132 -2.98 2.28 11.36
N SER A 133 -3.75 3.24 11.87
CA SER A 133 -3.23 4.26 12.79
C SER A 133 -3.52 3.83 14.23
N LEU A 134 -2.56 4.06 15.12
CA LEU A 134 -2.71 3.84 16.55
C LEU A 134 -1.91 4.88 17.32
N SER A 135 -2.32 5.09 18.58
CA SER A 135 -1.55 5.92 19.51
C SER A 135 -0.77 5.02 20.46
N ALA A 136 0.51 5.33 20.63
CA ALA A 136 1.33 4.72 21.66
C ALA A 136 0.85 5.16 23.07
N PRO A 137 1.23 4.46 24.15
CA PRO A 137 0.79 4.80 25.51
C PRO A 137 1.18 6.19 26.01
N ASP A 138 2.17 6.84 25.37
CA ASP A 138 2.59 8.22 25.65
C ASP A 138 1.85 9.28 24.81
N GLY A 139 0.88 8.84 23.99
CA GLY A 139 0.13 9.70 23.09
C GLY A 139 0.78 9.92 21.74
N THR A 140 1.98 9.39 21.48
CA THR A 140 2.65 9.48 20.17
C THR A 140 1.85 8.72 19.12
N ASN A 141 1.63 9.33 17.96
CA ASN A 141 0.94 8.68 16.85
C ASN A 141 1.88 7.75 16.09
N ALA A 142 1.39 6.58 15.76
CA ALA A 142 2.09 5.65 14.88
C ALA A 142 1.17 5.20 13.73
N VAL A 143 1.75 4.94 12.58
CA VAL A 143 1.04 4.36 11.44
C VAL A 143 1.75 3.09 11.03
N ILE A 144 0.99 2.01 10.92
CA ILE A 144 1.45 0.73 10.38
C ILE A 144 0.94 0.61 8.95
N ILE A 145 1.86 0.36 8.04
CA ILE A 145 1.61 0.27 6.61
C ILE A 145 1.88 -1.15 6.16
N GLY A 146 0.84 -1.94 5.94
CA GLY A 146 0.93 -3.29 5.41
C GLY A 146 0.89 -3.29 3.89
N CYS A 147 1.83 -4.02 3.29
CA CYS A 147 1.92 -4.26 1.86
C CYS A 147 1.87 -5.78 1.61
N GLY A 148 0.80 -6.25 0.97
CA GLY A 148 0.71 -7.60 0.46
C GLY A 148 0.96 -7.59 -1.04
N ILE A 149 2.08 -8.14 -1.51
CA ILE A 149 2.46 -8.11 -2.93
C ILE A 149 2.55 -9.54 -3.46
N ASN A 150 1.79 -9.81 -4.50
CA ASN A 150 1.80 -11.07 -5.22
C ASN A 150 3.10 -11.19 -6.03
N VAL A 151 4.01 -12.05 -5.62
CA VAL A 151 5.29 -12.27 -6.30
C VAL A 151 5.25 -13.54 -7.12
N THR A 152 4.96 -14.69 -6.50
CA THR A 152 4.96 -16.01 -7.19
C THR A 152 3.56 -16.53 -7.49
N SER A 153 2.53 -16.03 -6.81
CA SER A 153 1.15 -16.49 -6.98
C SER A 153 0.15 -15.41 -6.62
N HIS A 154 -1.08 -15.57 -7.09
CA HIS A 154 -2.24 -14.73 -6.73
C HIS A 154 -3.48 -15.61 -6.56
N PRO A 155 -4.50 -15.18 -5.80
CA PRO A 155 -5.75 -15.91 -5.69
C PRO A 155 -6.51 -15.90 -7.03
N LEU A 156 -7.05 -17.08 -7.41
CA LEU A 156 -7.79 -17.23 -8.69
C LEU A 156 -9.26 -16.79 -8.57
N ASP A 157 -9.87 -16.96 -7.38
CA ASP A 157 -11.27 -16.64 -7.14
C ASP A 157 -11.42 -15.22 -6.59
N THR A 158 -11.19 -14.22 -7.46
CA THR A 158 -11.37 -12.80 -7.12
C THR A 158 -12.40 -12.14 -8.04
N PRO A 159 -13.21 -11.18 -7.53
CA PRO A 159 -14.19 -10.45 -8.35
C PRO A 159 -13.54 -9.41 -9.29
N TYR A 160 -12.21 -9.38 -9.36
CA TYR A 160 -11.39 -8.49 -10.19
C TYR A 160 -10.18 -9.25 -10.72
N PRO A 161 -9.61 -8.85 -11.85
CA PRO A 161 -8.37 -9.44 -12.36
C PRO A 161 -7.22 -9.30 -11.35
N ALA A 162 -6.50 -10.40 -11.10
CA ALA A 162 -5.31 -10.42 -10.26
C ALA A 162 -4.12 -11.00 -11.04
N THR A 163 -2.90 -10.63 -10.65
CA THR A 163 -1.64 -11.11 -11.23
C THR A 163 -0.54 -11.16 -10.18
N HIS A 164 0.62 -11.67 -10.56
CA HIS A 164 1.82 -11.77 -9.73
C HIS A 164 3.07 -11.45 -10.57
N LEU A 165 4.18 -11.08 -9.92
CA LEU A 165 5.36 -10.57 -10.60
C LEU A 165 6.04 -11.61 -11.50
N THR A 166 6.14 -12.89 -11.05
CA THR A 166 6.82 -13.93 -11.84
C THR A 166 6.10 -14.28 -13.15
N ALA A 167 4.84 -13.88 -13.32
CA ALA A 167 4.15 -13.97 -14.61
C ALA A 167 4.71 -12.98 -15.65
N HIS A 168 5.41 -11.91 -15.20
CA HIS A 168 5.99 -10.87 -16.03
C HIS A 168 7.52 -10.90 -16.02
N ARG A 169 8.11 -11.33 -14.91
CA ARG A 169 9.54 -11.52 -14.72
C ARG A 169 9.78 -12.80 -13.91
N PRO A 170 10.13 -13.92 -14.56
CA PRO A 170 10.23 -15.25 -13.92
C PRO A 170 11.23 -15.35 -12.77
N ASP A 171 12.27 -14.52 -12.74
CA ASP A 171 13.30 -14.46 -11.70
C ASP A 171 13.03 -13.49 -10.58
N ALA A 172 11.87 -12.80 -10.57
CA ALA A 172 11.46 -11.92 -9.48
C ALA A 172 11.30 -12.70 -8.16
N THR A 173 11.81 -12.12 -7.07
CA THR A 173 11.73 -12.72 -5.74
C THR A 173 11.16 -11.74 -4.70
N SER A 174 10.57 -12.27 -3.63
CA SER A 174 10.13 -11.43 -2.50
C SER A 174 11.29 -10.70 -1.84
N ARG A 175 12.48 -11.29 -1.86
CA ARG A 175 13.69 -10.68 -1.28
C ARG A 175 14.21 -9.51 -2.09
N SER A 176 14.37 -9.63 -3.42
CA SER A 176 14.79 -8.51 -4.28
C SER A 176 13.76 -7.39 -4.26
N LEU A 177 12.47 -7.75 -4.37
CA LEU A 177 11.38 -6.79 -4.27
C LEU A 177 11.38 -6.04 -2.94
N PHE A 178 11.69 -6.69 -1.81
CA PHE A 178 11.78 -6.02 -0.51
C PHE A 178 12.86 -4.94 -0.49
N HIS A 179 14.02 -5.18 -1.08
CA HIS A 179 15.09 -4.17 -1.18
C HIS A 179 14.64 -2.96 -1.99
N HIS A 180 13.98 -3.18 -3.14
CA HIS A 180 13.40 -2.09 -3.92
C HIS A 180 12.32 -1.35 -3.14
N LEU A 181 11.48 -2.07 -2.39
CA LEU A 181 10.39 -1.50 -1.59
C LEU A 181 10.91 -0.59 -0.47
N ALA A 182 11.91 -1.05 0.29
CA ALA A 182 12.51 -0.26 1.37
C ALA A 182 13.16 1.02 0.82
N GLY A 183 13.92 0.92 -0.28
CA GLY A 183 14.52 2.07 -0.95
C GLY A 183 13.49 3.06 -1.50
N ALA A 184 12.44 2.55 -2.15
CA ALA A 184 11.36 3.37 -2.68
C ALA A 184 10.59 4.11 -1.57
N PHE A 185 10.30 3.44 -0.45
CA PHE A 185 9.68 4.08 0.72
C PHE A 185 10.56 5.18 1.30
N ALA A 186 11.86 4.93 1.46
CA ALA A 186 12.79 5.94 1.97
C ALA A 186 12.77 7.19 1.07
N LYS A 187 12.80 7.00 -0.25
CA LYS A 187 12.76 8.09 -1.22
C LYS A 187 11.43 8.84 -1.18
N VAL A 188 10.29 8.14 -1.30
CA VAL A 188 8.97 8.79 -1.42
C VAL A 188 8.57 9.48 -0.12
N LEU A 189 8.91 8.93 1.06
CA LEU A 189 8.69 9.59 2.35
C LEU A 189 9.54 10.86 2.50
N ASN A 190 10.78 10.83 2.00
CA ASN A 190 11.62 12.04 1.96
C ASN A 190 11.05 13.09 1.01
N ASP A 191 10.59 12.70 -0.19
CA ASP A 191 9.95 13.59 -1.16
C ASP A 191 8.67 14.20 -0.59
N TRP A 192 7.85 13.43 0.14
CA TRP A 192 6.65 13.89 0.84
C TRP A 192 6.95 14.88 1.96
N ASN A 193 8.11 14.74 2.60
CA ASN A 193 8.63 15.65 3.63
C ASN A 193 7.62 15.94 4.75
N ARG A 194 7.10 14.88 5.40
CA ARG A 194 6.14 14.99 6.52
C ARG A 194 4.88 15.81 6.15
N GLY A 195 4.41 15.71 4.91
CA GLY A 195 3.22 16.39 4.43
C GLY A 195 3.45 17.81 3.89
N ARG A 196 4.70 18.28 3.79
CA ARG A 196 4.99 19.60 3.22
C ARG A 196 4.91 19.65 1.69
N ASN A 197 5.09 18.51 1.02
CA ASN A 197 5.12 18.40 -0.45
C ASN A 197 3.96 17.54 -1.00
N THR A 198 2.75 17.71 -0.48
CA THR A 198 1.57 16.92 -0.90
C THR A 198 1.23 17.13 -2.37
N SER A 199 1.39 18.34 -2.93
CA SER A 199 1.09 18.63 -4.34
C SER A 199 1.94 17.77 -5.29
N ALA A 200 3.25 17.72 -5.08
CA ALA A 200 4.15 16.92 -5.93
C ALA A 200 3.85 15.42 -5.85
N ILE A 201 3.54 14.91 -4.66
CA ILE A 201 3.11 13.52 -4.47
C ILE A 201 1.79 13.25 -5.19
N ARG A 202 0.80 14.17 -5.05
CA ARG A 202 -0.50 14.04 -5.70
C ARG A 202 -0.36 14.02 -7.24
N GLU A 203 0.37 14.97 -7.83
CA GLU A 203 0.61 15.04 -9.27
C GLU A 203 1.24 13.75 -9.78
N ARG A 204 2.33 13.30 -9.15
CA ARG A 204 3.00 12.06 -9.49
C ARG A 204 2.08 10.83 -9.34
N TRP A 205 1.21 10.80 -8.34
CA TRP A 205 0.23 9.72 -8.17
C TRP A 205 -0.79 9.73 -9.31
N LEU A 206 -1.28 10.91 -9.70
CA LEU A 206 -2.24 11.10 -10.78
C LEU A 206 -1.69 10.70 -12.15
N ASP A 207 -0.38 10.87 -12.38
CA ASP A 207 0.30 10.43 -13.61
C ASP A 207 0.24 8.90 -13.78
N HIS A 208 0.10 8.18 -12.66
CA HIS A 208 -0.02 6.71 -12.63
C HIS A 208 -1.43 6.22 -12.30
N ALA A 209 -2.40 7.13 -12.16
CA ALA A 209 -3.76 6.79 -11.75
C ALA A 209 -4.50 5.97 -12.80
N ARG A 210 -4.99 4.81 -12.42
CA ARG A 210 -5.91 4.04 -13.27
C ARG A 210 -7.27 4.73 -13.33
N GLY A 211 -7.73 5.02 -14.54
CA GLY A 211 -9.10 5.46 -14.80
C GLY A 211 -9.37 6.94 -14.60
N ARG A 212 -8.36 7.80 -14.44
CA ARG A 212 -8.55 9.25 -14.44
C ARG A 212 -9.21 9.68 -15.76
N GLY A 213 -10.27 10.50 -15.68
CA GLY A 213 -11.09 10.91 -16.83
C GLY A 213 -12.05 9.84 -17.34
N GLN A 214 -12.10 8.64 -16.71
CA GLN A 214 -12.96 7.55 -17.14
C GLN A 214 -14.13 7.34 -16.18
N PRO A 215 -15.24 6.75 -16.68
CA PRO A 215 -16.36 6.34 -15.82
C PRO A 215 -15.92 5.29 -14.82
N LEU A 216 -16.30 5.48 -13.56
CA LEU A 216 -16.14 4.49 -12.50
C LEU A 216 -17.33 4.50 -11.54
N THR A 217 -17.36 3.49 -10.71
CA THR A 217 -18.34 3.31 -9.64
C THR A 217 -17.60 3.29 -8.30
N VAL A 218 -18.04 4.09 -7.34
CA VAL A 218 -17.57 4.07 -5.95
C VAL A 218 -18.68 3.48 -5.09
N THR A 219 -18.35 2.43 -4.32
CA THR A 219 -19.26 1.85 -3.32
C THR A 219 -18.75 2.17 -1.93
N LEU A 220 -19.58 2.84 -1.13
CA LEU A 220 -19.31 3.20 0.25
C LEU A 220 -20.60 2.94 1.07
N ASP A 221 -20.48 2.21 2.17
CA ASP A 221 -21.57 1.95 3.13
C ASP A 221 -22.89 1.52 2.48
N ASN A 222 -22.81 0.60 1.51
CA ASN A 222 -23.92 0.09 0.69
C ASN A 222 -24.54 1.12 -0.29
N ALA A 223 -24.03 2.34 -0.34
CA ALA A 223 -24.38 3.31 -1.37
C ALA A 223 -23.43 3.21 -2.56
N THR A 224 -23.97 3.29 -3.75
CA THR A 224 -23.20 3.22 -5.01
C THR A 224 -23.33 4.54 -5.76
N HIS A 225 -22.18 5.15 -6.06
CA HIS A 225 -22.08 6.40 -6.80
C HIS A 225 -21.39 6.14 -8.14
N GLN A 226 -22.00 6.59 -9.22
CA GLN A 226 -21.43 6.50 -10.58
C GLN A 226 -21.05 7.90 -11.07
N GLY A 227 -19.90 8.02 -11.72
CA GLY A 227 -19.42 9.29 -12.23
C GLY A 227 -18.09 9.14 -12.96
N ILE A 228 -17.47 10.26 -13.26
CA ILE A 228 -16.15 10.34 -13.89
C ILE A 228 -15.11 10.58 -12.78
N PHE A 229 -14.04 9.79 -12.75
CA PHE A 229 -12.89 10.08 -11.89
C PHE A 229 -12.24 11.39 -12.37
N GLU A 230 -12.50 12.45 -11.66
CA GLU A 230 -12.03 13.78 -12.05
C GLU A 230 -10.62 14.03 -11.57
N ASP A 231 -10.40 13.87 -10.25
CA ASP A 231 -9.14 14.21 -9.61
C ASP A 231 -9.01 13.54 -8.22
N ILE A 232 -7.92 13.82 -7.54
CA ILE A 232 -7.68 13.62 -6.10
C ILE A 232 -7.52 15.01 -5.48
N ASP A 233 -8.15 15.29 -4.34
CA ASP A 233 -8.01 16.58 -3.67
C ASP A 233 -6.69 16.71 -2.85
N ALA A 234 -6.53 17.83 -2.16
CA ALA A 234 -5.35 18.12 -1.35
C ALA A 234 -5.18 17.22 -0.13
N ASP A 235 -6.25 16.53 0.29
CA ASP A 235 -6.26 15.60 1.42
C ASP A 235 -6.13 14.13 0.97
N GLY A 236 -6.04 13.88 -0.34
CA GLY A 236 -5.90 12.55 -0.92
C GLY A 236 -7.24 11.85 -1.20
N TYR A 237 -8.35 12.57 -1.17
CA TYR A 237 -9.68 12.05 -1.43
C TYR A 237 -9.98 12.00 -2.91
N LEU A 238 -10.72 10.99 -3.34
CA LEU A 238 -11.17 10.84 -4.72
C LEU A 238 -12.25 11.88 -5.02
N ILE A 239 -12.09 12.66 -6.08
CA ILE A 239 -13.11 13.56 -6.63
C ILE A 239 -13.83 12.83 -7.78
N LEU A 240 -15.14 12.65 -7.62
CA LEU A 240 -16.02 12.05 -8.62
C LEU A 240 -16.97 13.10 -9.14
N ARG A 241 -16.96 13.36 -10.46
CA ARG A 241 -17.94 14.22 -11.11
C ARG A 241 -19.16 13.38 -11.51
N LEU A 242 -20.30 13.73 -10.92
CA LEU A 242 -21.57 13.04 -11.08
C LEU A 242 -22.25 13.38 -12.43
N PRO A 243 -23.28 12.60 -12.87
CA PRO A 243 -23.99 12.84 -14.14
C PRO A 243 -24.71 14.21 -14.22
N ASP A 244 -25.08 14.79 -13.08
CA ASP A 244 -25.69 16.12 -12.99
C ASP A 244 -24.67 17.28 -13.09
N GLY A 245 -23.38 16.95 -13.24
CA GLY A 245 -22.28 17.91 -13.35
C GLY A 245 -21.70 18.36 -12.02
N THR A 246 -22.27 17.96 -10.89
CA THR A 246 -21.71 18.24 -9.56
C THR A 246 -20.53 17.31 -9.24
N SER A 247 -19.61 17.76 -8.38
CA SER A 247 -18.51 16.92 -7.91
C SER A 247 -18.69 16.58 -6.43
N THR A 248 -18.36 15.35 -6.06
CA THR A 248 -18.36 14.88 -4.67
C THR A 248 -17.03 14.20 -4.34
N THR A 249 -16.62 14.24 -3.07
CA THR A 249 -15.36 13.68 -2.59
C THR A 249 -15.60 12.43 -1.77
N PHE A 250 -14.66 11.46 -1.87
CA PHE A 250 -14.68 10.22 -1.12
C PHE A 250 -13.35 10.04 -0.39
N ALA A 251 -13.41 9.98 0.93
CA ALA A 251 -12.24 9.66 1.77
C ALA A 251 -11.93 8.14 1.78
N ALA A 252 -12.92 7.31 1.46
CA ALA A 252 -12.81 5.86 1.40
C ALA A 252 -13.83 5.31 0.38
N GLY A 253 -13.67 4.05 0.00
CA GLY A 253 -14.62 3.36 -0.88
C GLY A 253 -13.96 2.17 -1.59
N ASP A 254 -14.79 1.35 -2.23
CA ASP A 254 -14.34 0.34 -3.18
C ASP A 254 -14.63 0.87 -4.60
N VAL A 255 -13.62 0.93 -5.45
CA VAL A 255 -13.71 1.47 -6.81
C VAL A 255 -13.77 0.34 -7.82
N PHE A 256 -14.75 0.46 -8.73
CA PHE A 256 -14.92 -0.47 -9.84
C PHE A 256 -14.93 0.31 -11.17
N PHE A 257 -14.16 -0.16 -12.13
CA PHE A 257 -14.18 0.37 -13.49
C PHE A 257 -15.27 -0.35 -14.29
N LYS A 258 -15.99 0.39 -15.13
CA LYS A 258 -16.92 -0.21 -16.07
C LYS A 258 -16.12 -1.10 -17.02
N GLN A 259 -16.41 -2.39 -17.06
CA GLN A 259 -15.79 -3.27 -18.06
C GLN A 259 -16.27 -2.81 -19.45
N PRO A 260 -15.37 -2.70 -20.45
CA PRO A 260 -15.82 -2.46 -21.81
C PRO A 260 -16.65 -3.67 -22.24
N GLY A 261 -17.93 -3.45 -22.43
CA GLY A 261 -18.90 -4.32 -23.09
C GLY A 261 -18.89 -5.80 -22.72
N ARG A 262 -19.76 -6.19 -21.78
CA ARG A 262 -20.54 -7.42 -21.92
C ARG A 262 -21.93 -7.05 -22.35
#